data_7d88f2a7ceba74c948e53e662eda35ba
#
_entry.id   7d88f2a7ceba74c948e53e662eda35ba
#
_cell.length_a   1.000
_cell.length_b   1.000
_cell.length_c   1.000
_cell.angle_alpha   90.00
_cell.angle_beta   90.00
_cell.angle_gamma   90.00
#
_symmetry.space_group_name_H-M   'P 1'
#
loop_
_entity.id
_entity.type
_entity.pdbx_description
1 polymer ?
#
loop_
_entity_poly.entity_id
_entity_poly.type
_entity_poly.pdbx_seq_one_letter_code
_entity_poly.pdbx_strand_id
1 'polypeptide(L)'
;MYWNDLNSRLKAEYGCKVYKLALSSGCSCPNRDGMLDTRGCIFCDGAGAFAEAGAIPDQLAAARLRVAAKAGTDAKYIAYFQSFTNTYGDADRLRALYQAAMAPEDVVILSIATRPDCLGPDILGLLEDLNRVKPVWVELGLQTIHPESARYLRRGYDLPVFDRAVKDLKAIGVTVIVHQILGLPGETPEMMAETARYIGQSGAEGVKLHLLHVLRNTDLAAEWQAGRIQTLELEEYISILELCLRNLPPETVIHRLTGDGAKRDLLAPLWSGDKKRVLNAIHQAFLKDDLIQGSAL
;
A
#
# COMPACT_ATOMS: atom_id res chain seq x y z
N MET A 1 3.41 -6.27 -22.58
CA MET A 1 2.72 -5.91 -21.30
C MET A 1 2.82 -4.41 -21.20
N TYR A 2 1.73 -3.73 -20.92
CA TYR A 2 1.63 -2.26 -21.03
C TYR A 2 2.20 -1.54 -19.80
N TRP A 3 2.37 -2.25 -18.68
CA TRP A 3 2.98 -1.76 -17.45
C TRP A 3 3.72 -2.87 -16.71
N ASN A 4 4.63 -2.51 -15.81
CA ASN A 4 5.45 -3.41 -15.02
C ASN A 4 4.66 -3.92 -13.80
N ASP A 5 3.88 -4.98 -13.96
CA ASP A 5 3.04 -5.50 -12.88
C ASP A 5 3.78 -6.44 -11.92
N LEU A 6 3.43 -6.36 -10.64
CA LEU A 6 4.04 -7.13 -9.57
C LEU A 6 3.95 -8.66 -9.79
N ASN A 7 2.81 -9.16 -10.27
CA ASN A 7 2.62 -10.60 -10.40
C ASN A 7 3.55 -11.22 -11.45
N SER A 8 3.72 -10.53 -12.59
CA SER A 8 4.67 -10.93 -13.63
C SER A 8 6.12 -10.86 -13.14
N ARG A 9 6.46 -9.80 -12.41
CA ARG A 9 7.79 -9.64 -11.81
C ARG A 9 8.11 -10.79 -10.84
N LEU A 10 7.21 -11.07 -9.90
CA LEU A 10 7.38 -12.15 -8.93
C LEU A 10 7.42 -13.54 -9.60
N LYS A 11 6.60 -13.75 -10.64
CA LYS A 11 6.61 -15.01 -11.38
C LYS A 11 7.94 -15.22 -12.12
N ALA A 12 8.52 -14.15 -12.66
CA ALA A 12 9.83 -14.23 -13.31
C ALA A 12 10.95 -14.53 -12.31
N GLU A 13 10.88 -13.95 -11.09
CA GLU A 13 11.88 -14.10 -10.05
C GLU A 13 11.79 -15.45 -9.32
N TYR A 14 10.59 -15.90 -8.98
CA TYR A 14 10.38 -17.10 -8.14
C TYR A 14 9.90 -18.33 -8.91
N GLY A 15 9.65 -18.22 -10.22
CA GLY A 15 9.15 -19.33 -11.05
C GLY A 15 7.69 -19.71 -10.83
N CYS A 16 7.03 -19.15 -9.81
CA CYS A 16 5.65 -19.46 -9.44
C CYS A 16 4.89 -18.20 -9.01
N LYS A 17 3.59 -18.35 -8.79
CA LYS A 17 2.78 -17.26 -8.24
C LYS A 17 3.06 -17.09 -6.75
N VAL A 18 3.31 -15.84 -6.33
CA VAL A 18 3.55 -15.48 -4.93
C VAL A 18 2.30 -14.80 -4.36
N TYR A 19 1.85 -15.25 -3.19
CA TYR A 19 0.63 -14.73 -2.55
C TYR A 19 0.96 -13.93 -1.30
N LYS A 20 0.23 -12.84 -1.06
CA LYS A 20 0.35 -12.07 0.19
C LYS A 20 -0.45 -12.74 1.29
N LEU A 21 0.20 -12.99 2.43
CA LEU A 21 -0.41 -13.42 3.68
C LEU A 21 -0.52 -12.20 4.59
N ALA A 22 -1.73 -11.67 4.75
CA ALA A 22 -1.98 -10.51 5.60
C ALA A 22 -1.84 -10.90 7.07
N LEU A 23 -0.99 -10.18 7.80
CA LEU A 23 -0.64 -10.38 9.20
C LEU A 23 -0.82 -9.07 9.99
N SER A 24 -1.02 -9.20 11.30
CA SER A 24 -1.08 -8.09 12.24
C SER A 24 0.13 -8.11 13.16
N SER A 25 0.80 -6.96 13.29
CA SER A 25 1.89 -6.78 14.27
C SER A 25 1.39 -6.46 15.68
N GLY A 26 0.11 -6.14 15.82
CA GLY A 26 -0.45 -5.59 17.04
C GLY A 26 0.04 -4.18 17.38
N CYS A 27 0.72 -3.51 16.46
CA CYS A 27 1.13 -2.11 16.63
C CYS A 27 -0.07 -1.15 16.54
N SER A 28 0.06 0.00 17.17
CA SER A 28 -0.86 1.12 17.05
C SER A 28 -0.45 2.07 15.92
N CYS A 29 -0.95 3.29 15.95
CA CYS A 29 -0.59 4.36 15.04
C CYS A 29 -0.53 5.67 15.83
N PRO A 30 0.52 6.51 15.67
CA PRO A 30 0.62 7.79 16.38
C PRO A 30 -0.53 8.76 16.10
N ASN A 31 -1.25 8.58 14.99
CA ASN A 31 -2.48 9.32 14.71
C ASN A 31 -3.71 8.82 15.51
N ARG A 32 -3.58 7.76 16.33
CA ARG A 32 -4.69 7.14 17.06
C ARG A 32 -4.47 6.97 18.55
N ASP A 33 -3.24 6.94 19.01
CA ASP A 33 -2.90 6.70 20.43
C ASP A 33 -2.64 7.97 21.24
N GLY A 34 -2.82 9.12 20.63
CA GLY A 34 -2.66 10.42 21.29
C GLY A 34 -1.30 11.07 21.12
N MET A 35 -0.34 10.41 20.45
CA MET A 35 0.97 11.04 20.17
C MET A 35 0.85 12.19 19.17
N LEU A 36 0.06 12.03 18.11
CA LEU A 36 -0.22 13.07 17.11
C LEU A 36 -1.70 13.45 17.09
N ASP A 37 -2.59 12.47 17.04
CA ASP A 37 -4.05 12.61 17.07
C ASP A 37 -4.66 11.36 17.70
N THR A 38 -5.94 11.39 18.03
CA THR A 38 -6.73 10.25 18.53
C THR A 38 -7.69 9.70 17.48
N ARG A 39 -7.97 10.48 16.41
CA ARG A 39 -9.00 10.17 15.41
C ARG A 39 -8.47 9.32 14.25
N GLY A 40 -7.16 9.33 14.01
CA GLY A 40 -6.56 8.71 12.83
C GLY A 40 -6.70 9.55 11.56
N CYS A 41 -6.19 9.02 10.45
CA CYS A 41 -6.43 9.60 9.14
C CYS A 41 -7.93 9.58 8.81
N ILE A 42 -8.42 10.61 8.11
CA ILE A 42 -9.86 10.82 7.87
C ILE A 42 -10.55 9.63 7.17
N PHE A 43 -9.82 8.88 6.36
CA PHE A 43 -10.30 7.73 5.58
C PHE A 43 -10.09 6.37 6.27
N CYS A 44 -9.36 6.34 7.40
CA CYS A 44 -8.92 5.09 8.01
C CYS A 44 -9.93 4.60 9.07
N ASP A 45 -10.50 3.42 8.86
CA ASP A 45 -11.41 2.77 9.81
C ASP A 45 -10.70 2.08 10.99
N GLY A 46 -9.37 1.96 10.92
CA GLY A 46 -8.57 1.29 11.94
C GLY A 46 -8.70 -0.24 11.96
N ALA A 47 -9.55 -0.83 11.14
CA ALA A 47 -9.77 -2.28 11.16
C ALA A 47 -8.68 -3.06 10.44
N GLY A 48 -7.98 -2.42 9.49
CA GLY A 48 -7.00 -3.09 8.63
C GLY A 48 -7.59 -4.27 7.85
N ALA A 49 -6.90 -4.71 6.80
CA ALA A 49 -7.43 -5.76 5.94
C ALA A 49 -7.11 -7.15 6.49
N PHE A 50 -8.14 -7.84 7.03
CA PHE A 50 -8.19 -9.30 7.15
C PHE A 50 -7.18 -10.02 8.06
N ALA A 51 -6.40 -9.32 8.89
CA ALA A 51 -5.49 -9.95 9.84
C ALA A 51 -6.06 -9.88 11.27
N GLU A 52 -6.28 -11.03 11.88
CA GLU A 52 -6.64 -11.12 13.30
C GLU A 52 -5.38 -11.05 14.16
N ALA A 53 -5.48 -10.47 15.35
CA ALA A 53 -4.39 -10.48 16.30
C ALA A 53 -4.17 -11.93 16.83
N GLY A 54 -2.89 -12.27 17.10
CA GLY A 54 -2.55 -13.60 17.62
C GLY A 54 -1.08 -13.93 17.38
N ALA A 55 -0.67 -15.12 17.78
CA ALA A 55 0.68 -15.61 17.51
C ALA A 55 0.93 -15.71 16.00
N ILE A 56 2.12 -15.34 15.54
CA ILE A 56 2.46 -15.31 14.11
C ILE A 56 2.25 -16.66 13.40
N PRO A 57 2.61 -17.81 13.99
CA PRO A 57 2.33 -19.11 13.35
C PRO A 57 0.84 -19.34 13.06
N ASP A 58 -0.04 -18.96 13.99
CA ASP A 58 -1.48 -19.11 13.83
C ASP A 58 -2.03 -18.18 12.75
N GLN A 59 -1.55 -16.93 12.73
CA GLN A 59 -1.88 -15.97 11.67
C GLN A 59 -1.46 -16.47 10.30
N LEU A 60 -0.26 -17.02 10.17
CA LEU A 60 0.25 -17.60 8.92
C LEU A 60 -0.61 -18.77 8.46
N ALA A 61 -0.97 -19.68 9.38
CA ALA A 61 -1.84 -20.82 9.09
C ALA A 61 -3.22 -20.34 8.58
N ALA A 62 -3.86 -19.42 9.28
CA ALA A 62 -5.14 -18.86 8.90
C ALA A 62 -5.07 -18.11 7.56
N ALA A 63 -4.01 -17.35 7.31
CA ALA A 63 -3.82 -16.61 6.05
C ALA A 63 -3.58 -17.56 4.86
N ARG A 64 -2.84 -18.67 5.04
CA ARG A 64 -2.66 -19.71 4.01
C ARG A 64 -4.00 -20.35 3.63
N LEU A 65 -4.86 -20.66 4.60
CA LEU A 65 -6.18 -21.22 4.31
C LEU A 65 -7.02 -20.30 3.41
N ARG A 66 -6.93 -18.97 3.56
CA ARG A 66 -7.67 -18.00 2.72
C ARG A 66 -7.22 -18.04 1.25
N VAL A 67 -6.00 -18.41 0.96
CA VAL A 67 -5.47 -18.48 -0.40
C VAL A 67 -5.36 -19.91 -0.95
N ALA A 68 -5.59 -20.92 -0.13
CA ALA A 68 -5.40 -22.34 -0.45
C ALA A 68 -6.09 -22.77 -1.75
N ALA A 69 -7.34 -22.31 -1.98
CA ALA A 69 -8.09 -22.65 -3.20
C ALA A 69 -7.46 -22.13 -4.51
N LYS A 70 -6.50 -21.19 -4.41
CA LYS A 70 -5.81 -20.56 -5.56
C LYS A 70 -4.32 -20.85 -5.59
N ALA A 71 -3.78 -21.34 -4.47
CA ALA A 71 -2.37 -21.66 -4.30
C ALA A 71 -2.11 -23.09 -4.75
N GLY A 72 -1.11 -23.30 -5.60
CA GLY A 72 -0.59 -24.64 -5.90
C GLY A 72 0.29 -25.18 -4.78
N THR A 73 0.75 -26.42 -4.92
CA THR A 73 1.64 -27.08 -3.95
C THR A 73 2.95 -26.33 -3.74
N ASP A 74 3.46 -25.66 -4.78
CA ASP A 74 4.75 -24.95 -4.77
C ASP A 74 4.60 -23.43 -4.57
N ALA A 75 3.44 -22.99 -4.06
CA ALA A 75 3.16 -21.58 -3.85
C ALA A 75 4.13 -20.96 -2.85
N LYS A 76 4.61 -19.75 -3.15
CA LYS A 76 5.42 -18.92 -2.27
C LYS A 76 4.62 -17.76 -1.72
N TYR A 77 5.10 -17.17 -0.64
CA TYR A 77 4.33 -16.19 0.10
C TYR A 77 5.15 -14.94 0.46
N ILE A 78 4.43 -13.83 0.58
CA ILE A 78 4.90 -12.59 1.19
C ILE A 78 4.22 -12.48 2.56
N ALA A 79 4.97 -12.45 3.64
CA ALA A 79 4.45 -12.09 4.96
C ALA A 79 4.18 -10.57 4.96
N TYR A 80 2.91 -10.17 5.02
CA TYR A 80 2.50 -8.79 4.79
C TYR A 80 1.81 -8.18 6.00
N PHE A 81 2.50 -7.25 6.66
CA PHE A 81 1.98 -6.45 7.77
C PHE A 81 1.39 -5.16 7.23
N GLN A 82 0.06 -5.06 7.20
CA GLN A 82 -0.63 -3.93 6.57
C GLN A 82 -1.28 -2.97 7.56
N SER A 83 -1.91 -3.49 8.62
CA SER A 83 -2.76 -2.72 9.51
C SER A 83 -1.94 -1.79 10.39
N PHE A 84 -2.37 -0.52 10.51
CA PHE A 84 -1.71 0.50 11.33
C PHE A 84 -0.28 0.83 10.89
N THR A 85 0.62 1.08 11.86
CA THR A 85 2.00 1.52 11.65
C THR A 85 2.94 0.45 12.18
N ASN A 86 3.38 -0.47 11.32
CA ASN A 86 4.03 -1.69 11.75
C ASN A 86 5.49 -1.53 12.21
N THR A 87 6.06 -0.34 12.16
CA THR A 87 7.35 0.00 12.75
C THR A 87 7.22 0.86 14.01
N TYR A 88 5.98 1.09 14.45
CA TYR A 88 5.69 1.89 15.64
C TYR A 88 5.59 1.00 16.88
N GLY A 89 6.74 0.73 17.50
CA GLY A 89 6.83 -0.15 18.66
C GLY A 89 8.29 -0.41 19.04
N ASP A 90 8.45 -1.22 20.07
CA ASP A 90 9.75 -1.67 20.54
C ASP A 90 10.46 -2.54 19.50
N ALA A 91 11.74 -2.23 19.19
CA ALA A 91 12.49 -2.87 18.12
C ALA A 91 12.76 -4.37 18.39
N ASP A 92 12.99 -4.77 19.65
CA ASP A 92 13.25 -6.16 20.00
C ASP A 92 11.99 -7.01 19.89
N ARG A 93 10.84 -6.47 20.31
CA ARG A 93 9.54 -7.10 20.10
C ARG A 93 9.24 -7.27 18.60
N LEU A 94 9.50 -6.25 17.81
CA LEU A 94 9.29 -6.29 16.36
C LEU A 94 10.26 -7.29 15.68
N ARG A 95 11.51 -7.37 16.14
CA ARG A 95 12.49 -8.35 15.67
C ARG A 95 11.98 -9.76 15.83
N ALA A 96 11.55 -10.13 17.04
CA ALA A 96 11.04 -11.47 17.31
C ALA A 96 9.81 -11.81 16.44
N LEU A 97 8.90 -10.85 16.26
CA LEU A 97 7.70 -11.00 15.46
C LEU A 97 8.01 -11.17 13.97
N TYR A 98 8.90 -10.37 13.40
CA TYR A 98 9.27 -10.45 12.00
C TYR A 98 10.09 -11.68 11.68
N GLN A 99 11.01 -12.09 12.56
CA GLN A 99 11.75 -13.34 12.42
C GLN A 99 10.79 -14.54 12.41
N ALA A 100 9.80 -14.57 13.29
CA ALA A 100 8.77 -15.62 13.27
C ALA A 100 7.97 -15.64 11.96
N ALA A 101 7.65 -14.47 11.39
CA ALA A 101 6.93 -14.38 10.12
C ALA A 101 7.78 -14.82 8.91
N MET A 102 9.10 -14.63 8.97
CA MET A 102 10.05 -15.00 7.92
C MET A 102 10.54 -16.44 8.04
N ALA A 103 10.36 -17.10 9.19
CA ALA A 103 10.92 -18.43 9.48
C ALA A 103 10.53 -19.52 8.46
N PRO A 104 9.26 -19.62 7.98
CA PRO A 104 8.92 -20.64 6.99
C PRO A 104 9.67 -20.43 5.66
N GLU A 105 10.18 -21.52 5.06
CA GLU A 105 10.94 -21.48 3.80
C GLU A 105 10.13 -20.96 2.61
N ASP A 106 8.82 -21.22 2.60
CA ASP A 106 7.89 -20.78 1.57
C ASP A 106 7.52 -19.28 1.67
N VAL A 107 7.87 -18.63 2.78
CA VAL A 107 7.81 -17.16 2.91
C VAL A 107 9.11 -16.57 2.35
N VAL A 108 9.02 -15.94 1.20
CA VAL A 108 10.20 -15.45 0.46
C VAL A 108 10.43 -13.94 0.60
N ILE A 109 9.46 -13.19 1.07
CA ILE A 109 9.52 -11.74 1.26
C ILE A 109 8.81 -11.35 2.55
N LEU A 110 9.37 -10.39 3.29
CA LEU A 110 8.70 -9.68 4.37
C LEU A 110 8.28 -8.29 3.86
N SER A 111 6.99 -7.96 3.91
CA SER A 111 6.47 -6.65 3.50
C SER A 111 5.81 -5.95 4.68
N ILE A 112 6.25 -4.72 4.99
CA ILE A 112 5.88 -3.95 6.18
C ILE A 112 5.32 -2.60 5.76
N ALA A 113 4.00 -2.40 5.95
CA ALA A 113 3.38 -1.09 5.73
C ALA A 113 3.56 -0.20 6.98
N THR A 114 4.03 1.00 6.76
CA THR A 114 4.32 1.94 7.84
C THR A 114 4.24 3.40 7.40
N ARG A 115 4.45 4.28 8.37
CA ARG A 115 4.57 5.73 8.19
C ARG A 115 6.04 6.12 8.07
N PRO A 116 6.38 7.10 7.21
CA PRO A 116 7.75 7.61 7.08
C PRO A 116 8.36 8.18 8.39
N ASP A 117 7.52 8.75 9.25
CA ASP A 117 7.93 9.34 10.53
C ASP A 117 8.12 8.31 11.67
N CYS A 118 7.96 7.02 11.38
CA CYS A 118 8.15 5.92 12.33
C CYS A 118 9.35 5.01 11.96
N LEU A 119 10.41 5.59 11.42
CA LEU A 119 11.64 4.91 10.98
C LEU A 119 12.86 5.48 11.74
N GLY A 120 12.88 5.29 13.06
CA GLY A 120 14.04 5.65 13.88
C GLY A 120 15.26 4.78 13.60
N PRO A 121 16.46 5.15 14.10
CA PRO A 121 17.71 4.40 13.88
C PRO A 121 17.62 2.93 14.28
N ASP A 122 16.95 2.61 15.38
CA ASP A 122 16.78 1.24 15.88
C ASP A 122 15.94 0.39 14.90
N ILE A 123 14.92 1.00 14.32
CA ILE A 123 14.07 0.35 13.31
C ILE A 123 14.83 0.17 12.01
N LEU A 124 15.60 1.17 11.57
CA LEU A 124 16.42 1.04 10.36
C LEU A 124 17.44 -0.09 10.52
N GLY A 125 18.12 -0.18 11.68
CA GLY A 125 19.03 -1.27 11.99
C GLY A 125 18.34 -2.65 12.02
N LEU A 126 17.13 -2.72 12.59
CA LEU A 126 16.30 -3.93 12.54
C LEU A 126 15.99 -4.36 11.10
N LEU A 127 15.52 -3.42 10.26
CA LEU A 127 15.16 -3.69 8.86
C LEU A 127 16.37 -4.14 8.04
N GLU A 128 17.53 -3.53 8.27
CA GLU A 128 18.80 -3.93 7.63
C GLU A 128 19.18 -5.37 7.98
N ASP A 129 19.13 -5.74 9.27
CA ASP A 129 19.42 -7.09 9.72
C ASP A 129 18.48 -8.13 9.10
N LEU A 130 17.17 -7.84 9.08
CA LEU A 130 16.18 -8.71 8.48
C LEU A 130 16.38 -8.86 6.96
N ASN A 131 16.74 -7.77 6.27
CA ASN A 131 16.97 -7.74 4.84
C ASN A 131 18.20 -8.59 4.40
N ARG A 132 19.15 -8.82 5.30
CA ARG A 132 20.26 -9.77 5.08
C ARG A 132 19.82 -11.23 5.10
N VAL A 133 18.65 -11.53 5.69
CA VAL A 133 18.12 -12.90 5.79
C VAL A 133 17.18 -13.21 4.62
N LYS A 134 16.20 -12.35 4.37
CA LYS A 134 15.27 -12.42 3.22
C LYS A 134 14.90 -11.01 2.78
N PRO A 135 14.54 -10.81 1.50
CA PRO A 135 14.11 -9.50 1.01
C PRO A 135 13.04 -8.85 1.89
N VAL A 136 13.31 -7.61 2.31
CA VAL A 136 12.37 -6.78 3.07
C VAL A 136 11.85 -5.68 2.17
N TRP A 137 10.54 -5.52 2.14
CA TRP A 137 9.83 -4.44 1.49
C TRP A 137 9.23 -3.53 2.55
N VAL A 138 9.46 -2.23 2.44
CA VAL A 138 8.78 -1.23 3.27
C VAL A 138 7.79 -0.46 2.41
N GLU A 139 6.53 -0.52 2.80
CA GLU A 139 5.44 0.16 2.10
C GLU A 139 5.12 1.47 2.83
N LEU A 140 5.50 2.61 2.24
CA LEU A 140 5.35 3.94 2.82
C LEU A 140 4.03 4.61 2.43
N GLY A 141 3.31 5.11 3.41
CA GLY A 141 2.05 5.82 3.21
C GLY A 141 2.26 7.29 2.87
N LEU A 142 2.62 7.65 1.63
CA LEU A 142 2.72 9.05 1.18
C LEU A 142 1.35 9.67 0.94
N GLN A 143 0.50 8.97 0.22
CA GLN A 143 -0.86 9.29 -0.24
C GLN A 143 -0.90 10.40 -1.29
N THR A 144 -0.24 11.55 -1.07
CA THR A 144 -0.14 12.71 -1.95
C THR A 144 1.07 13.55 -1.58
N ILE A 145 1.59 14.33 -2.54
CA ILE A 145 2.62 15.36 -2.29
C ILE A 145 2.03 16.72 -1.90
N HIS A 146 0.74 16.94 -2.16
CA HIS A 146 0.08 18.24 -1.99
C HIS A 146 -0.20 18.52 -0.51
N PRO A 147 0.32 19.65 0.06
CA PRO A 147 0.25 19.90 1.49
C PRO A 147 -1.18 20.08 2.02
N GLU A 148 -2.09 20.62 1.20
CA GLU A 148 -3.49 20.83 1.60
C GLU A 148 -4.23 19.49 1.72
N SER A 149 -4.08 18.62 0.72
CA SER A 149 -4.63 17.26 0.76
C SER A 149 -4.02 16.45 1.91
N ALA A 150 -2.72 16.56 2.15
CA ALA A 150 -2.06 15.89 3.27
C ALA A 150 -2.60 16.35 4.64
N ARG A 151 -2.89 17.64 4.80
CA ARG A 151 -3.56 18.18 6.01
C ARG A 151 -5.00 17.69 6.13
N TYR A 152 -5.75 17.71 5.03
CA TYR A 152 -7.11 17.18 4.99
C TYR A 152 -7.16 15.70 5.40
N LEU A 153 -6.22 14.89 4.89
CA LEU A 153 -6.09 13.49 5.25
C LEU A 153 -5.66 13.25 6.71
N ARG A 154 -5.18 14.29 7.41
CA ARG A 154 -4.51 14.19 8.73
C ARG A 154 -3.29 13.27 8.66
N ARG A 155 -2.48 13.40 7.59
CA ARG A 155 -1.29 12.57 7.42
C ARG A 155 -0.30 12.71 8.59
N GLY A 156 -0.15 13.92 9.13
CA GLY A 156 0.59 14.19 10.38
C GLY A 156 2.11 14.29 10.22
N TYR A 157 2.63 14.31 8.99
CA TYR A 157 4.04 14.60 8.67
C TYR A 157 4.15 15.32 7.32
N ASP A 158 5.26 16.07 7.16
CA ASP A 158 5.54 16.84 5.95
C ASP A 158 6.36 16.05 4.93
N LEU A 159 6.34 16.47 3.67
CA LEU A 159 6.98 15.78 2.55
C LEU A 159 8.48 15.49 2.77
N PRO A 160 9.33 16.39 3.34
CA PRO A 160 10.74 16.08 3.61
C PRO A 160 10.97 14.88 4.54
N VAL A 161 9.99 14.52 5.38
CA VAL A 161 10.07 13.30 6.21
C VAL A 161 9.98 12.04 5.35
N PHE A 162 9.11 12.06 4.33
CA PHE A 162 9.03 10.99 3.34
C PHE A 162 10.34 10.86 2.54
N ASP A 163 10.89 11.97 2.05
CA ASP A 163 12.13 11.95 1.26
C ASP A 163 13.30 11.35 2.05
N ARG A 164 13.42 11.73 3.32
CA ARG A 164 14.42 11.15 4.23
C ARG A 164 14.20 9.66 4.43
N ALA A 165 12.97 9.25 4.68
CA ALA A 165 12.64 7.84 4.87
C ALA A 165 12.99 6.98 3.65
N VAL A 166 12.68 7.45 2.44
CA VAL A 166 13.08 6.74 1.21
C VAL A 166 14.60 6.63 1.11
N LYS A 167 15.32 7.75 1.33
CA LYS A 167 16.79 7.77 1.28
C LYS A 167 17.40 6.80 2.29
N ASP A 168 16.93 6.81 3.53
CA ASP A 168 17.46 5.97 4.60
C ASP A 168 17.19 4.48 4.35
N LEU A 169 16.00 4.12 3.89
CA LEU A 169 15.66 2.74 3.52
C LEU A 169 16.49 2.24 2.34
N LYS A 170 16.70 3.06 1.32
CA LYS A 170 17.55 2.69 0.18
C LYS A 170 19.02 2.54 0.57
N ALA A 171 19.51 3.34 1.51
CA ALA A 171 20.89 3.24 2.00
C ALA A 171 21.19 1.88 2.65
N ILE A 172 20.19 1.23 3.25
CA ILE A 172 20.27 -0.11 3.83
C ILE A 172 19.80 -1.23 2.89
N GLY A 173 19.55 -0.92 1.61
CA GLY A 173 19.19 -1.90 0.57
C GLY A 173 17.76 -2.45 0.66
N VAL A 174 16.89 -1.83 1.44
CA VAL A 174 15.47 -2.23 1.56
C VAL A 174 14.67 -1.70 0.36
N THR A 175 13.82 -2.56 -0.21
CA THR A 175 12.91 -2.18 -1.30
C THR A 175 11.78 -1.28 -0.79
N VAL A 176 11.59 -0.13 -1.42
CA VAL A 176 10.58 0.86 -1.04
C VAL A 176 9.38 0.80 -1.99
N ILE A 177 8.19 0.64 -1.42
CA ILE A 177 6.92 0.72 -2.14
C ILE A 177 6.12 1.90 -1.58
N VAL A 178 5.58 2.74 -2.44
CA VAL A 178 4.84 3.94 -2.02
C VAL A 178 3.34 3.76 -2.25
N HIS A 179 2.55 4.16 -1.27
CA HIS A 179 1.10 4.23 -1.39
C HIS A 179 0.69 5.64 -1.83
N GLN A 180 -0.06 5.72 -2.93
CA GLN A 180 -0.75 6.92 -3.41
C GLN A 180 -2.26 6.69 -3.39
N ILE A 181 -3.04 7.69 -2.98
CA ILE A 181 -4.50 7.66 -3.05
C ILE A 181 -4.95 8.56 -4.20
N LEU A 182 -5.79 8.03 -5.08
CA LEU A 182 -6.42 8.74 -6.20
C LEU A 182 -7.86 9.10 -5.84
N GLY A 183 -8.29 10.28 -6.26
CA GLY A 183 -9.62 10.81 -5.98
C GLY A 183 -9.73 11.56 -4.66
N LEU A 184 -8.64 12.13 -4.18
CA LEU A 184 -8.67 13.00 -2.99
C LEU A 184 -9.45 14.28 -3.29
N PRO A 185 -10.33 14.74 -2.37
CA PRO A 185 -11.08 15.96 -2.54
C PRO A 185 -10.18 17.17 -2.81
N GLY A 186 -10.49 17.93 -3.87
CA GLY A 186 -9.72 19.09 -4.29
C GLY A 186 -8.50 18.81 -5.16
N GLU A 187 -8.13 17.55 -5.39
CA GLU A 187 -7.07 17.21 -6.34
C GLU A 187 -7.61 17.04 -7.76
N THR A 188 -6.92 17.66 -8.72
CA THR A 188 -7.15 17.43 -10.15
C THR A 188 -6.42 16.18 -10.65
N PRO A 189 -6.77 15.63 -11.82
CA PRO A 189 -6.01 14.54 -12.44
C PRO A 189 -4.51 14.83 -12.59
N GLU A 190 -4.14 16.08 -12.93
CA GLU A 190 -2.76 16.53 -13.07
C GLU A 190 -2.02 16.49 -11.73
N MET A 191 -2.63 16.93 -10.64
CA MET A 191 -2.07 16.86 -9.29
C MET A 191 -1.79 15.41 -8.87
N MET A 192 -2.70 14.49 -9.19
CA MET A 192 -2.50 13.05 -8.92
C MET A 192 -1.35 12.49 -9.76
N ALA A 193 -1.22 12.90 -11.03
CA ALA A 193 -0.11 12.53 -11.90
C ALA A 193 1.23 13.13 -11.44
N GLU A 194 1.24 14.36 -10.93
CA GLU A 194 2.43 14.96 -10.31
C GLU A 194 2.91 14.14 -9.10
N THR A 195 1.98 13.66 -8.27
CA THR A 195 2.31 12.75 -7.16
C THR A 195 2.92 11.45 -7.69
N ALA A 196 2.36 10.85 -8.74
CA ALA A 196 2.93 9.64 -9.36
C ALA A 196 4.34 9.89 -9.92
N ARG A 197 4.56 10.98 -10.63
CA ARG A 197 5.88 11.40 -11.14
C ARG A 197 6.88 11.57 -10.01
N TYR A 198 6.48 12.24 -8.94
CA TYR A 198 7.34 12.44 -7.76
C TYR A 198 7.74 11.10 -7.12
N ILE A 199 6.81 10.16 -6.99
CA ILE A 199 7.11 8.81 -6.50
C ILE A 199 8.16 8.13 -7.39
N GLY A 200 7.99 8.19 -8.71
CA GLY A 200 8.98 7.65 -9.66
C GLY A 200 10.37 8.27 -9.51
N GLN A 201 10.44 9.58 -9.27
CA GLN A 201 11.70 10.33 -9.08
C GLN A 201 12.32 10.11 -7.70
N SER A 202 11.56 9.69 -6.69
CA SER A 202 12.07 9.44 -5.34
C SER A 202 13.05 8.26 -5.25
N GLY A 203 13.08 7.41 -6.28
CA GLY A 203 13.88 6.18 -6.31
C GLY A 203 13.18 4.99 -5.66
N ALA A 204 11.89 5.09 -5.32
CA ALA A 204 11.09 3.94 -4.88
C ALA A 204 10.94 2.91 -6.01
N GLU A 205 11.05 1.63 -5.68
CA GLU A 205 10.98 0.53 -6.64
C GLU A 205 9.55 0.16 -7.03
N GLY A 206 8.57 0.53 -6.20
CA GLY A 206 7.18 0.17 -6.48
C GLY A 206 6.16 1.18 -5.99
N VAL A 207 4.96 1.08 -6.56
CA VAL A 207 3.83 1.94 -6.19
C VAL A 207 2.54 1.14 -6.06
N LYS A 208 1.69 1.56 -5.15
CA LYS A 208 0.28 1.15 -5.05
C LYS A 208 -0.59 2.36 -5.31
N LEU A 209 -1.32 2.32 -6.43
CA LEU A 209 -2.35 3.31 -6.75
C LEU A 209 -3.67 2.85 -6.14
N HIS A 210 -4.12 3.55 -5.10
CA HIS A 210 -5.34 3.24 -4.38
C HIS A 210 -6.44 4.20 -4.79
N LEU A 211 -7.65 3.68 -5.03
CA LEU A 211 -8.85 4.51 -5.08
C LEU A 211 -9.22 4.96 -3.65
N LEU A 212 -9.58 6.22 -3.47
CA LEU A 212 -10.20 6.69 -2.24
C LEU A 212 -11.52 5.96 -1.99
N HIS A 213 -11.59 5.23 -0.88
CA HIS A 213 -12.82 4.57 -0.43
C HIS A 213 -13.43 5.32 0.75
N VAL A 214 -14.71 5.55 0.67
CA VAL A 214 -15.51 6.01 1.81
C VAL A 214 -16.00 4.78 2.57
N LEU A 215 -15.43 4.54 3.74
CA LEU A 215 -15.76 3.39 4.59
C LEU A 215 -16.61 3.81 5.78
N ARG A 216 -17.51 2.93 6.23
CA ARG A 216 -18.26 3.12 7.48
C ARG A 216 -17.31 3.45 8.64
N ASN A 217 -17.82 4.20 9.61
CA ASN A 217 -17.09 4.54 10.83
C ASN A 217 -15.81 5.36 10.60
N THR A 218 -15.73 6.08 9.49
CA THR A 218 -14.66 7.06 9.22
C THR A 218 -15.22 8.48 9.22
N ASP A 219 -14.40 9.47 9.54
CA ASP A 219 -14.80 10.88 9.44
C ASP A 219 -15.08 11.26 7.99
N LEU A 220 -14.42 10.60 7.02
CA LEU A 220 -14.68 10.77 5.59
C LEU A 220 -16.12 10.37 5.22
N ALA A 221 -16.68 9.35 5.88
CA ALA A 221 -18.07 8.96 5.68
C ALA A 221 -19.05 10.09 6.08
N ALA A 222 -18.75 10.79 7.18
CA ALA A 222 -19.56 11.93 7.61
C ALA A 222 -19.48 13.09 6.59
N GLU A 223 -18.30 13.36 6.03
CA GLU A 223 -18.12 14.37 4.97
C GLU A 223 -18.93 14.02 3.71
N TRP A 224 -18.86 12.75 3.30
CA TRP A 224 -19.58 12.25 2.12
C TRP A 224 -21.10 12.28 2.33
N GLN A 225 -21.60 11.82 3.47
CA GLN A 225 -23.03 11.85 3.80
C GLN A 225 -23.60 13.28 3.86
N ALA A 226 -22.78 14.24 4.26
CA ALA A 226 -23.12 15.66 4.26
C ALA A 226 -23.03 16.33 2.86
N GLY A 227 -22.65 15.57 1.82
CA GLY A 227 -22.52 16.09 0.45
C GLY A 227 -21.32 17.02 0.24
N ARG A 228 -20.35 17.04 1.16
CA ARG A 228 -19.15 17.89 1.08
C ARG A 228 -18.05 17.34 0.16
N ILE A 229 -18.08 16.05 -0.10
CA ILE A 229 -17.17 15.39 -1.03
C ILE A 229 -17.93 14.46 -1.98
N GLN A 230 -17.32 14.23 -3.13
CA GLN A 230 -17.76 13.26 -4.13
C GLN A 230 -16.66 12.23 -4.38
N THR A 231 -17.05 11.05 -4.79
CA THR A 231 -16.12 9.98 -5.22
C THR A 231 -16.06 9.93 -6.74
N LEU A 232 -14.94 9.46 -7.28
CA LEU A 232 -14.76 9.30 -8.72
C LEU A 232 -15.71 8.24 -9.28
N GLU A 233 -16.21 8.48 -10.50
CA GLU A 233 -16.81 7.45 -11.32
C GLU A 233 -15.73 6.53 -11.92
N LEU A 234 -16.12 5.34 -12.40
CA LEU A 234 -15.18 4.32 -12.86
C LEU A 234 -14.33 4.81 -14.04
N GLU A 235 -14.94 5.48 -14.98
CA GLU A 235 -14.30 6.02 -16.19
C GLU A 235 -13.28 7.12 -15.85
N GLU A 236 -13.64 8.00 -14.93
CA GLU A 236 -12.74 9.04 -14.42
C GLU A 236 -11.52 8.42 -13.72
N TYR A 237 -11.77 7.42 -12.86
CA TYR A 237 -10.69 6.70 -12.19
C TYR A 237 -9.73 6.03 -13.15
N ILE A 238 -10.24 5.40 -14.22
CA ILE A 238 -9.42 4.76 -15.25
C ILE A 238 -8.57 5.79 -15.98
N SER A 239 -9.14 6.93 -16.38
CA SER A 239 -8.39 8.01 -17.04
C SER A 239 -7.27 8.57 -16.16
N ILE A 240 -7.53 8.72 -14.85
CA ILE A 240 -6.51 9.15 -13.88
C ILE A 240 -5.41 8.09 -13.72
N LEU A 241 -5.77 6.81 -13.66
CA LEU A 241 -4.78 5.71 -13.62
C LEU A 241 -3.86 5.73 -14.82
N GLU A 242 -4.40 5.92 -16.03
CA GLU A 242 -3.60 6.02 -17.25
C GLU A 242 -2.63 7.19 -17.19
N LEU A 243 -3.13 8.35 -16.76
CA LEU A 243 -2.31 9.55 -16.61
C LEU A 243 -1.18 9.32 -15.59
N CYS A 244 -1.46 8.69 -14.46
CA CYS A 244 -0.45 8.34 -13.46
C CYS A 244 0.59 7.35 -14.01
N LEU A 245 0.14 6.29 -14.71
CA LEU A 245 1.05 5.29 -15.28
C LEU A 245 1.97 5.87 -16.35
N ARG A 246 1.47 6.77 -17.20
CA ARG A 246 2.29 7.48 -18.18
C ARG A 246 3.36 8.36 -17.53
N ASN A 247 3.16 8.77 -16.28
CA ASN A 247 4.08 9.60 -15.48
C ASN A 247 4.93 8.78 -14.47
N LEU A 248 4.89 7.45 -14.49
CA LEU A 248 5.72 6.57 -13.68
C LEU A 248 6.81 5.93 -14.54
N PRO A 249 8.08 5.90 -14.09
CA PRO A 249 9.16 5.24 -14.82
C PRO A 249 8.82 3.79 -15.19
N PRO A 250 9.25 3.28 -16.37
CA PRO A 250 8.95 1.91 -16.80
C PRO A 250 9.46 0.83 -15.85
N GLU A 251 10.52 1.11 -15.08
CA GLU A 251 11.08 0.23 -14.07
C GLU A 251 10.26 0.16 -12.77
N THR A 252 9.42 1.16 -12.49
CA THR A 252 8.59 1.18 -11.28
C THR A 252 7.56 0.05 -11.33
N VAL A 253 7.59 -0.83 -10.32
CA VAL A 253 6.66 -1.96 -10.24
C VAL A 253 5.30 -1.52 -9.72
N ILE A 254 4.26 -1.83 -10.47
CA ILE A 254 2.88 -1.52 -10.08
C ILE A 254 2.32 -2.64 -9.21
N HIS A 255 2.26 -2.40 -7.91
CA HIS A 255 1.78 -3.38 -6.92
C HIS A 255 0.26 -3.48 -6.87
N ARG A 256 -0.44 -2.42 -7.26
CA ARG A 256 -1.90 -2.34 -7.19
C ARG A 256 -2.44 -1.21 -8.06
N LEU A 257 -3.56 -1.47 -8.72
CA LEU A 257 -4.32 -0.51 -9.55
C LEU A 257 -5.72 -0.19 -9.00
N THR A 258 -6.07 -0.63 -7.79
CA THR A 258 -7.38 -0.35 -7.17
C THR A 258 -7.30 -0.58 -5.66
N GLY A 259 -8.28 -0.09 -4.90
CA GLY A 259 -8.39 -0.34 -3.47
C GLY A 259 -8.95 -1.74 -3.15
N ASP A 260 -8.82 -2.14 -1.88
CA ASP A 260 -9.42 -3.35 -1.30
C ASP A 260 -10.17 -2.98 -0.01
N GLY A 261 -11.23 -2.18 -0.13
CA GLY A 261 -12.15 -1.91 0.99
C GLY A 261 -12.98 -3.15 1.32
N ALA A 262 -13.26 -3.38 2.61
CA ALA A 262 -14.17 -4.42 3.01
C ALA A 262 -15.57 -4.10 2.46
N LYS A 263 -16.14 -4.96 1.61
CA LYS A 263 -17.43 -4.72 0.94
C LYS A 263 -18.57 -4.36 1.89
N ARG A 264 -18.59 -4.94 3.08
CA ARG A 264 -19.61 -4.69 4.11
C ARG A 264 -19.56 -3.26 4.67
N ASP A 265 -18.38 -2.64 4.60
CA ASP A 265 -18.11 -1.31 5.18
C ASP A 265 -17.98 -0.22 4.11
N LEU A 266 -17.99 -0.60 2.82
CA LEU A 266 -17.88 0.32 1.68
C LEU A 266 -19.21 1.08 1.49
N LEU A 267 -19.14 2.42 1.57
CA LEU A 267 -20.24 3.33 1.29
C LEU A 267 -20.14 3.91 -0.13
N ALA A 268 -18.93 4.31 -0.55
CA ALA A 268 -18.67 4.86 -1.88
C ALA A 268 -17.19 4.70 -2.30
N PRO A 269 -16.91 4.65 -3.61
CA PRO A 269 -17.87 4.40 -4.69
C PRO A 269 -18.24 2.91 -4.77
N LEU A 270 -19.52 2.59 -4.90
CA LEU A 270 -20.00 1.21 -4.84
C LEU A 270 -19.50 0.33 -5.99
N TRP A 271 -19.18 0.91 -7.15
CA TRP A 271 -18.64 0.17 -8.28
C TRP A 271 -17.30 -0.54 -7.94
N SER A 272 -16.52 0.01 -7.02
CA SER A 272 -15.24 -0.55 -6.61
C SER A 272 -15.36 -1.87 -5.84
N GLY A 273 -16.54 -2.21 -5.34
CA GLY A 273 -16.84 -3.48 -4.67
C GLY A 273 -16.80 -4.70 -5.60
N ASP A 274 -16.89 -4.52 -6.93
CA ASP A 274 -16.70 -5.59 -7.92
C ASP A 274 -15.31 -5.54 -8.55
N LYS A 275 -14.33 -6.02 -7.80
CA LYS A 275 -12.92 -5.99 -8.21
C LYS A 275 -12.65 -6.64 -9.56
N LYS A 276 -13.38 -7.73 -9.91
CA LYS A 276 -13.19 -8.42 -11.20
C LYS A 276 -13.64 -7.54 -12.36
N ARG A 277 -14.82 -6.92 -12.24
CA ARG A 277 -15.35 -5.97 -13.22
C ARG A 277 -14.42 -4.77 -13.39
N VAL A 278 -13.96 -4.19 -12.28
CA VAL A 278 -13.05 -3.03 -12.29
C VAL A 278 -11.74 -3.35 -13.00
N LEU A 279 -11.08 -4.45 -12.64
CA LEU A 279 -9.83 -4.85 -13.29
C LEU A 279 -10.02 -5.15 -14.78
N ASN A 280 -11.11 -5.78 -15.17
CA ASN A 280 -11.41 -6.01 -16.58
C ASN A 280 -11.62 -4.68 -17.34
N ALA A 281 -12.34 -3.71 -16.75
CA ALA A 281 -12.54 -2.40 -17.36
C ALA A 281 -11.22 -1.64 -17.53
N ILE A 282 -10.35 -1.65 -16.48
CA ILE A 282 -9.00 -1.07 -16.55
C ILE A 282 -8.19 -1.70 -17.68
N HIS A 283 -8.15 -3.04 -17.76
CA HIS A 283 -7.41 -3.74 -18.81
C HIS A 283 -7.91 -3.40 -20.22
N GLN A 284 -9.23 -3.32 -20.42
CA GLN A 284 -9.82 -2.99 -21.73
C GLN A 284 -9.50 -1.54 -22.13
N ALA A 285 -9.55 -0.59 -21.20
CA ALA A 285 -9.19 0.80 -21.47
C ALA A 285 -7.70 0.91 -21.84
N PHE A 286 -6.80 0.30 -21.07
CA PHE A 286 -5.36 0.32 -21.32
C PHE A 286 -4.98 -0.29 -22.68
N LEU A 287 -5.72 -1.32 -23.11
CA LEU A 287 -5.57 -1.91 -24.44
C LEU A 287 -6.04 -0.96 -25.55
N LYS A 288 -7.21 -0.34 -25.34
CA LYS A 288 -7.83 0.56 -26.33
C LYS A 288 -6.99 1.82 -26.55
N ASP A 289 -6.39 2.37 -25.47
CA ASP A 289 -5.69 3.64 -25.47
C ASP A 289 -4.16 3.47 -25.60
N ASP A 290 -3.72 2.26 -26.00
CA ASP A 290 -2.30 1.88 -26.20
C ASP A 290 -1.40 2.40 -25.07
N LEU A 291 -1.81 2.11 -23.81
CA LEU A 291 -1.09 2.59 -22.64
C LEU A 291 0.36 2.08 -22.64
N ILE A 292 1.30 2.99 -22.49
CA ILE A 292 2.71 2.68 -22.23
C ILE A 292 3.13 3.41 -20.96
N GLN A 293 3.55 2.65 -19.94
CA GLN A 293 4.10 3.23 -18.71
C GLN A 293 5.33 4.08 -19.02
N GLY A 294 5.40 5.29 -18.45
CA GLY A 294 6.51 6.22 -18.65
C GLY A 294 6.46 7.03 -19.94
N SER A 295 5.40 6.92 -20.75
CA SER A 295 5.32 7.63 -22.04
C SER A 295 5.16 9.15 -21.93
N ALA A 296 4.95 9.70 -20.73
CA ALA A 296 4.86 11.15 -20.47
C ALA A 296 6.00 11.69 -19.60
N LEU A 297 7.11 10.96 -19.47
CA LEU A 297 8.31 11.39 -18.74
C LEU A 297 9.25 12.21 -19.62
#